data_93b31af5aa896f97b995d36a0c6d8cc7
#
_entry.id   93b31af5aa896f97b995d36a0c6d8cc7
#
_cell.length_a   1.000
_cell.length_b   1.000
_cell.length_c   1.000
_cell.angle_alpha   90.00
_cell.angle_beta   90.00
_cell.angle_gamma   90.00
#
_symmetry.space_group_name_H-M   'P 1'
#
loop_
_entity.id
_entity.type
_entity.pdbx_description
1 polymer ?
#
loop_
_entity_poly.entity_id
_entity_poly.type
_entity_poly.pdbx_seq_one_letter_code
_entity_poly.pdbx_strand_id
1 'polypeptide(L)'
;EVYRVSLKNMASAHQLHQGINLRGHQVWASYDHFSTLLAIRGEEPNEELIDILEFFETHSDPNLFMERHAMKRAAFRKLIQPLLRSGHMVQDYRGGFRSVAPRQGLDPVILRREYLRRLVSDYPVITLKQFTRLSGTPFKPEELKAILTEFEEDDTLIKGFLIQDLHEVCWGRKDLLDEAKNVPPI
;
A
#
# COMPACT_ATOMS: atom_id res chain seq x y z
N GLU A 1 1.20 6.79 24.10
CA GLU A 1 2.66 6.77 24.40
C GLU A 1 3.27 5.37 24.22
N VAL A 2 2.64 4.31 24.71
CA VAL A 2 3.10 2.90 24.56
C VAL A 2 3.28 2.52 23.08
N TYR A 3 2.37 2.89 22.17
CA TYR A 3 2.47 2.61 20.74
C TYR A 3 3.68 3.28 20.07
N ARG A 4 4.00 4.51 20.46
CA ARG A 4 5.17 5.22 19.91
C ARG A 4 6.49 4.57 20.31
N VAL A 5 6.59 4.08 21.54
CA VAL A 5 7.78 3.38 22.05
C VAL A 5 7.95 2.04 21.31
N SER A 6 6.87 1.27 21.12
CA SER A 6 6.91 0.01 20.38
C SER A 6 7.31 0.20 18.92
N LEU A 7 6.73 1.16 18.22
CA LEU A 7 7.10 1.47 16.83
C LEU A 7 8.57 1.90 16.71
N LYS A 8 9.06 2.73 17.64
CA LYS A 8 10.45 3.14 17.67
C LYS A 8 11.39 1.96 17.88
N ASN A 9 11.05 1.05 18.79
CA ASN A 9 11.84 -0.14 19.06
C ASN A 9 11.88 -1.09 17.86
N MET A 10 10.74 -1.33 17.21
CA MET A 10 10.67 -2.13 15.99
C MET A 10 11.43 -1.51 14.83
N ALA A 11 11.33 -0.19 14.64
CA ALA A 11 12.08 0.53 13.63
C ALA A 11 13.58 0.50 13.91
N SER A 12 14.01 0.70 15.16
CA SER A 12 15.42 0.66 15.55
C SER A 12 16.03 -0.74 15.45
N ALA A 13 15.20 -1.81 15.55
CA ALA A 13 15.61 -3.19 15.32
C ALA A 13 15.61 -3.59 13.83
N HIS A 14 15.47 -2.63 12.90
CA HIS A 14 15.40 -2.84 11.45
C HIS A 14 14.22 -3.74 10.97
N GLN A 15 13.20 -3.88 11.79
CA GLN A 15 11.99 -4.63 11.44
C GLN A 15 11.02 -3.80 10.60
N LEU A 16 11.06 -2.46 10.74
CA LEU A 16 10.21 -1.53 10.01
C LEU A 16 11.06 -0.56 9.18
N HIS A 17 10.54 -0.27 7.99
CA HIS A 17 11.07 0.71 7.05
C HIS A 17 10.01 1.77 6.76
N GLN A 18 10.46 2.96 6.40
CA GLN A 18 9.60 4.03 5.95
C GLN A 18 9.53 4.02 4.42
N GLY A 19 8.32 3.97 3.88
CA GLY A 19 8.08 3.97 2.43
C GLY A 19 6.71 4.54 2.09
N ILE A 20 6.35 4.47 0.82
CA ILE A 20 5.09 5.02 0.29
C ILE A 20 4.09 3.88 0.07
N ASN A 21 2.88 3.98 0.63
CA ASN A 21 1.78 3.05 0.37
C ASN A 21 1.11 3.33 -1.00
N LEU A 22 0.15 2.50 -1.41
CA LEU A 22 -0.55 2.64 -2.71
C LEU A 22 -1.31 3.97 -2.85
N ARG A 23 -1.60 4.64 -1.74
CA ARG A 23 -2.27 5.95 -1.71
C ARG A 23 -1.31 7.13 -1.76
N GLY A 24 0.00 6.88 -1.88
CA GLY A 24 1.03 7.91 -1.87
C GLY A 24 1.38 8.47 -0.49
N HIS A 25 0.86 7.86 0.58
CA HIS A 25 1.16 8.28 1.95
C HIS A 25 2.40 7.59 2.47
N GLN A 26 3.21 8.33 3.22
CA GLN A 26 4.36 7.79 3.92
C GLN A 26 3.91 6.96 5.13
N VAL A 27 4.38 5.72 5.21
CA VAL A 27 4.02 4.76 6.25
C VAL A 27 5.25 4.00 6.75
N TRP A 28 5.17 3.45 7.96
CA TRP A 28 6.15 2.51 8.50
C TRP A 28 5.58 1.10 8.40
N ALA A 29 6.29 0.21 7.72
CA ALA A 29 5.88 -1.17 7.55
C ALA A 29 7.09 -2.11 7.39
N SER A 30 6.84 -3.42 7.38
CA SER A 30 7.88 -4.42 7.10
C SER A 30 8.36 -4.33 5.64
N TYR A 31 9.55 -4.82 5.39
CA TYR A 31 10.08 -4.94 4.02
C TYR A 31 9.15 -5.76 3.11
N ASP A 32 8.63 -6.88 3.61
CA ASP A 32 7.71 -7.75 2.85
C ASP A 32 6.41 -7.04 2.46
N HIS A 33 5.93 -6.12 3.31
CA HIS A 33 4.78 -5.29 2.95
C HIS A 33 5.09 -4.40 1.73
N PHE A 34 6.24 -3.70 1.73
CA PHE A 34 6.63 -2.87 0.59
C PHE A 34 6.90 -3.69 -0.67
N SER A 35 7.52 -4.87 -0.55
CA SER A 35 7.73 -5.82 -1.63
C SER A 35 6.40 -6.26 -2.28
N THR A 36 5.37 -6.50 -1.45
CA THR A 36 4.01 -6.81 -1.92
C THR A 36 3.37 -5.60 -2.60
N LEU A 37 3.47 -4.40 -2.02
CA LEU A 37 2.93 -3.18 -2.64
C LEU A 37 3.59 -2.87 -3.99
N LEU A 38 4.89 -3.11 -4.12
CA LEU A 38 5.60 -2.92 -5.39
C LEU A 38 5.12 -3.93 -6.46
N ALA A 39 4.92 -5.21 -6.08
CA ALA A 39 4.34 -6.21 -6.97
C ALA A 39 2.91 -5.84 -7.43
N ILE A 40 2.09 -5.27 -6.53
CA ILE A 40 0.74 -4.77 -6.85
C ILE A 40 0.80 -3.59 -7.83
N ARG A 41 1.77 -2.68 -7.71
CA ARG A 41 1.94 -1.55 -8.64
C ARG A 41 2.31 -2.03 -10.04
N GLY A 42 3.19 -3.02 -10.14
CA GLY A 42 3.67 -3.54 -11.42
C GLY A 42 4.47 -2.51 -12.22
N GLU A 43 5.03 -1.51 -11.57
CA GLU A 43 5.85 -0.48 -12.21
C GLU A 43 7.30 -0.95 -12.25
N GLU A 44 7.92 -0.87 -13.43
CA GLU A 44 9.35 -1.10 -13.57
C GLU A 44 10.14 0.17 -13.21
N PRO A 45 11.32 0.04 -12.59
CA PRO A 45 12.18 1.18 -12.31
C PRO A 45 12.70 1.76 -13.63
N ASN A 46 12.97 3.08 -13.63
CA ASN A 46 13.66 3.70 -14.75
C ASN A 46 15.08 3.09 -14.87
N GLU A 47 15.48 2.71 -16.09
CA GLU A 47 16.78 2.11 -16.39
C GLU A 47 17.96 2.95 -15.85
N GLU A 48 17.86 4.28 -15.89
CA GLU A 48 18.87 5.21 -15.36
C GLU A 48 19.05 5.09 -13.83
N LEU A 49 18.11 4.47 -13.13
CA LEU A 49 18.10 4.33 -11.68
C LEU A 49 18.44 2.91 -11.20
N ILE A 50 18.74 1.99 -12.12
CA ILE A 50 19.06 0.60 -11.78
C ILE A 50 20.33 0.53 -10.94
N ASP A 51 21.40 1.23 -11.35
CA ASP A 51 22.69 1.23 -10.64
C ASP A 51 22.55 1.63 -9.15
N ILE A 52 21.66 2.59 -8.85
CA ILE A 52 21.43 3.00 -7.47
C ILE A 52 20.62 1.95 -6.71
N LEU A 53 19.67 1.26 -7.36
CA LEU A 53 18.93 0.17 -6.73
C LEU A 53 19.86 -1.00 -6.41
N GLU A 54 20.72 -1.42 -7.35
CA GLU A 54 21.72 -2.47 -7.15
C GLU A 54 22.67 -2.14 -6.00
N PHE A 55 23.13 -0.89 -5.91
CA PHE A 55 23.97 -0.46 -4.79
C PHE A 55 23.25 -0.65 -3.44
N PHE A 56 21.98 -0.23 -3.34
CA PHE A 56 21.21 -0.30 -2.10
C PHE A 56 20.58 -1.67 -1.82
N GLU A 57 20.85 -2.69 -2.63
CA GLU A 57 20.58 -4.10 -2.26
C GLU A 57 21.52 -4.59 -1.17
N THR A 58 22.77 -4.16 -1.22
CA THR A 58 23.85 -4.65 -0.35
C THR A 58 24.39 -3.60 0.63
N HIS A 59 24.14 -2.33 0.36
CA HIS A 59 24.61 -1.20 1.17
C HIS A 59 23.40 -0.37 1.64
N SER A 60 23.46 0.16 2.86
CA SER A 60 22.39 1.04 3.37
C SER A 60 22.81 2.49 3.56
N ASP A 61 24.13 2.75 3.63
CA ASP A 61 24.65 4.09 3.90
C ASP A 61 24.69 4.96 2.63
N PRO A 62 23.90 6.06 2.59
CA PRO A 62 23.90 6.99 1.47
C PRO A 62 25.25 7.73 1.28
N ASN A 63 26.04 7.86 2.34
CA ASN A 63 27.34 8.55 2.23
C ASN A 63 28.30 7.75 1.37
N LEU A 64 28.33 6.43 1.51
CA LEU A 64 29.15 5.57 0.66
C LEU A 64 28.80 5.71 -0.83
N PHE A 65 27.51 5.80 -1.16
CA PHE A 65 27.08 6.04 -2.53
C PHE A 65 27.54 7.42 -3.04
N MET A 66 27.32 8.47 -2.23
CA MET A 66 27.70 9.82 -2.59
C MET A 66 29.22 9.98 -2.77
N GLU A 67 30.03 9.35 -1.93
CA GLU A 67 31.49 9.34 -2.05
C GLU A 67 31.96 8.62 -3.32
N ARG A 68 31.40 7.41 -3.58
CA ARG A 68 31.72 6.62 -4.78
C ARG A 68 31.45 7.38 -6.08
N HIS A 69 30.39 8.18 -6.13
CA HIS A 69 29.96 8.92 -7.32
C HIS A 69 30.34 10.41 -7.29
N ALA A 70 31.16 10.84 -6.33
CA ALA A 70 31.54 12.25 -6.12
C ALA A 70 30.32 13.20 -6.09
N MET A 71 29.20 12.74 -5.48
CA MET A 71 27.90 13.37 -5.56
C MET A 71 27.60 14.21 -4.32
N LYS A 72 27.05 15.41 -4.52
CA LYS A 72 26.56 16.25 -3.42
C LYS A 72 25.20 15.76 -2.92
N ARG A 73 24.92 15.95 -1.63
CA ARG A 73 23.68 15.54 -0.96
C ARG A 73 22.40 16.02 -1.66
N ALA A 74 22.41 17.23 -2.23
CA ALA A 74 21.26 17.77 -2.97
C ALA A 74 20.98 17.00 -4.27
N ALA A 75 22.04 16.60 -4.99
CA ALA A 75 21.92 15.78 -6.20
C ALA A 75 21.44 14.37 -5.85
N PHE A 76 22.00 13.76 -4.81
CA PHE A 76 21.55 12.47 -4.30
C PHE A 76 20.05 12.47 -3.95
N ARG A 77 19.57 13.48 -3.21
CA ARG A 77 18.14 13.59 -2.87
C ARG A 77 17.24 13.66 -4.11
N LYS A 78 17.65 14.37 -5.15
CA LYS A 78 16.89 14.43 -6.42
C LYS A 78 16.87 13.06 -7.11
N LEU A 79 17.97 12.33 -7.06
CA LEU A 79 18.11 11.03 -7.68
C LEU A 79 17.25 9.96 -7.03
N ILE A 80 17.20 9.91 -5.69
CA ILE A 80 16.41 8.89 -4.97
C ILE A 80 14.91 9.20 -4.86
N GLN A 81 14.51 10.47 -5.03
CA GLN A 81 13.13 10.89 -4.85
C GLN A 81 12.12 10.12 -5.73
N PRO A 82 12.39 9.87 -7.03
CA PRO A 82 11.53 9.02 -7.85
C PRO A 82 11.39 7.60 -7.30
N LEU A 83 12.48 6.97 -6.85
CA LEU A 83 12.50 5.62 -6.30
C LEU A 83 11.73 5.50 -4.99
N LEU A 84 11.81 6.51 -4.14
CA LEU A 84 11.00 6.57 -2.92
C LEU A 84 9.50 6.71 -3.24
N ARG A 85 9.15 7.53 -4.23
CA ARG A 85 7.75 7.74 -4.65
C ARG A 85 7.14 6.54 -5.35
N SER A 86 7.91 5.84 -6.18
CA SER A 86 7.46 4.62 -6.85
C SER A 86 7.44 3.41 -5.92
N GLY A 87 8.10 3.48 -4.77
CA GLY A 87 8.18 2.38 -3.81
C GLY A 87 9.31 1.39 -4.07
N HIS A 88 10.20 1.68 -5.04
CA HIS A 88 11.39 0.86 -5.31
C HIS A 88 12.48 1.04 -4.25
N MET A 89 12.33 2.00 -3.37
CA MET A 89 13.27 2.25 -2.26
C MET A 89 12.51 2.60 -0.99
N VAL A 90 13.03 2.15 0.14
CA VAL A 90 12.55 2.47 1.48
C VAL A 90 13.70 3.00 2.33
N GLN A 91 13.35 3.71 3.40
CA GLN A 91 14.31 4.27 4.34
C GLN A 91 14.20 3.57 5.70
N ASP A 92 15.33 3.28 6.33
CA ASP A 92 15.37 2.78 7.69
C ASP A 92 15.28 3.92 8.73
N TYR A 93 15.17 3.54 10.01
CA TYR A 93 15.10 4.49 11.13
C TYR A 93 16.35 5.37 11.29
N ARG A 94 17.52 4.91 10.83
CA ARG A 94 18.80 5.61 10.93
C ARG A 94 19.10 6.49 9.73
N GLY A 95 18.22 6.52 8.75
CA GLY A 95 18.36 7.29 7.53
C GLY A 95 19.10 6.56 6.41
N GLY A 96 19.38 5.27 6.60
CA GLY A 96 19.87 4.38 5.55
C GLY A 96 18.76 4.06 4.55
N PHE A 97 19.15 3.60 3.37
CA PHE A 97 18.23 3.21 2.31
C PHE A 97 18.36 1.73 1.97
N ARG A 98 17.28 1.17 1.45
CA ARG A 98 17.25 -0.19 0.95
C ARG A 98 16.37 -0.25 -0.31
N SER A 99 16.88 -0.89 -1.37
CA SER A 99 16.07 -1.18 -2.54
C SER A 99 15.00 -2.22 -2.21
N VAL A 100 13.85 -2.11 -2.87
CA VAL A 100 12.72 -3.02 -2.73
C VAL A 100 12.58 -3.80 -4.03
N ALA A 101 12.70 -5.12 -3.95
CA ALA A 101 12.36 -6.01 -5.03
C ALA A 101 10.87 -6.39 -4.94
N PRO A 102 10.14 -6.48 -6.06
CA PRO A 102 8.77 -6.96 -6.05
C PRO A 102 8.73 -8.42 -5.56
N ARG A 103 7.68 -8.75 -4.82
CA ARG A 103 7.51 -10.09 -4.26
C ARG A 103 7.41 -11.12 -5.39
N GLN A 104 8.33 -12.07 -5.38
CA GLN A 104 8.40 -13.13 -6.38
C GLN A 104 7.45 -14.30 -6.07
N GLY A 105 7.11 -15.07 -7.10
CA GLY A 105 6.34 -16.32 -6.96
C GLY A 105 4.84 -16.16 -6.82
N LEU A 106 4.31 -14.93 -6.90
CA LEU A 106 2.87 -14.66 -6.91
C LEU A 106 2.49 -13.91 -8.17
N ASP A 107 1.36 -14.28 -8.76
CA ASP A 107 0.79 -13.57 -9.89
C ASP A 107 0.34 -12.16 -9.43
N PRO A 108 0.83 -11.07 -10.05
CA PRO A 108 0.42 -9.71 -9.71
C PRO A 108 -1.10 -9.49 -9.81
N VAL A 109 -1.79 -10.16 -10.73
CA VAL A 109 -3.24 -10.07 -10.89
C VAL A 109 -3.94 -10.65 -9.66
N ILE A 110 -3.48 -11.80 -9.18
CA ILE A 110 -4.01 -12.44 -7.96
C ILE A 110 -3.74 -11.54 -6.75
N LEU A 111 -2.53 -11.00 -6.60
CA LEU A 111 -2.19 -10.09 -5.51
C LEU A 111 -3.07 -8.84 -5.50
N ARG A 112 -3.30 -8.22 -6.67
CA ARG A 112 -4.17 -7.05 -6.81
C ARG A 112 -5.60 -7.38 -6.38
N ARG A 113 -6.13 -8.51 -6.84
CA ARG A 113 -7.47 -8.98 -6.49
C ARG A 113 -7.61 -9.24 -4.99
N GLU A 114 -6.69 -9.98 -4.39
CA GLU A 114 -6.69 -10.26 -2.95
C GLU A 114 -6.57 -8.97 -2.11
N TYR A 115 -5.73 -8.03 -2.51
CA TYR A 115 -5.63 -6.74 -1.85
C TYR A 115 -6.96 -5.98 -1.85
N LEU A 116 -7.63 -5.92 -3.01
CA LEU A 116 -8.93 -5.25 -3.13
C LEU A 116 -10.02 -5.96 -2.35
N ARG A 117 -10.06 -7.30 -2.39
CA ARG A 117 -11.00 -8.11 -1.60
C ARG A 117 -10.83 -7.83 -0.11
N ARG A 118 -9.63 -7.87 0.39
CA ARG A 118 -9.34 -7.56 1.80
C ARG A 118 -9.75 -6.14 2.16
N LEU A 119 -9.43 -5.17 1.30
CA LEU A 119 -9.79 -3.78 1.52
C LEU A 119 -11.31 -3.58 1.65
N VAL A 120 -12.12 -4.23 0.82
CA VAL A 120 -13.58 -4.18 0.93
C VAL A 120 -14.07 -4.85 2.22
N SER A 121 -13.49 -6.00 2.59
CA SER A 121 -13.86 -6.73 3.80
C SER A 121 -13.58 -5.98 5.11
N ASP A 122 -12.65 -5.02 5.09
CA ASP A 122 -12.31 -4.19 6.26
C ASP A 122 -13.41 -3.13 6.56
N TYR A 123 -14.38 -2.93 5.66
CA TYR A 123 -15.42 -1.91 5.81
C TYR A 123 -16.81 -2.53 5.86
N PRO A 124 -17.65 -2.19 6.85
CA PRO A 124 -19.02 -2.70 6.93
C PRO A 124 -19.91 -2.22 5.79
N VAL A 125 -19.69 -0.98 5.33
CA VAL A 125 -20.35 -0.38 4.16
C VAL A 125 -19.34 0.47 3.41
N ILE A 126 -19.35 0.43 2.09
CA ILE A 126 -18.44 1.18 1.23
C ILE A 126 -19.16 1.73 0.00
N THR A 127 -18.87 2.97 -0.40
CA THR A 127 -19.25 3.51 -1.70
C THR A 127 -18.13 3.30 -2.72
N LEU A 128 -18.45 3.32 -4.02
CA LEU A 128 -17.43 3.25 -5.07
C LEU A 128 -16.39 4.38 -4.94
N LYS A 129 -16.83 5.59 -4.56
CA LYS A 129 -15.95 6.73 -4.33
C LYS A 129 -14.98 6.49 -3.17
N GLN A 130 -15.48 5.95 -2.06
CA GLN A 130 -14.62 5.56 -0.92
C GLN A 130 -13.65 4.46 -1.33
N PHE A 131 -14.12 3.42 -2.03
CA PHE A 131 -13.29 2.31 -2.49
C PHE A 131 -12.17 2.80 -3.41
N THR A 132 -12.47 3.67 -4.38
CA THR A 132 -11.47 4.31 -5.25
C THR A 132 -10.42 5.08 -4.44
N ARG A 133 -10.85 5.85 -3.44
CA ARG A 133 -9.92 6.60 -2.59
C ARG A 133 -9.04 5.70 -1.72
N LEU A 134 -9.57 4.59 -1.24
CA LEU A 134 -8.88 3.67 -0.34
C LEU A 134 -7.92 2.73 -1.08
N SER A 135 -8.28 2.28 -2.29
CA SER A 135 -7.46 1.37 -3.08
C SER A 135 -6.14 2.01 -3.55
N GLY A 136 -6.15 3.31 -3.87
CA GLY A 136 -4.97 4.03 -4.34
C GLY A 136 -4.84 4.07 -5.87
N THR A 137 -3.75 4.65 -6.33
CA THR A 137 -3.53 5.03 -7.73
C THR A 137 -3.38 3.87 -8.75
N PRO A 138 -2.87 2.68 -8.40
CA PRO A 138 -2.62 1.66 -9.42
C PRO A 138 -3.89 0.94 -9.92
N PHE A 139 -5.06 1.24 -9.32
CA PHE A 139 -6.31 0.54 -9.64
C PHE A 139 -7.22 1.40 -10.52
N LYS A 140 -7.74 0.78 -11.60
CA LYS A 140 -8.70 1.43 -12.48
C LYS A 140 -10.12 1.26 -11.93
N PRO A 141 -11.05 2.20 -12.20
CA PRO A 141 -12.44 2.09 -11.76
C PRO A 141 -13.13 0.79 -12.20
N GLU A 142 -12.75 0.24 -13.35
CA GLU A 142 -13.29 -1.02 -13.90
C GLU A 142 -12.88 -2.21 -13.03
N GLU A 143 -11.63 -2.26 -12.55
CA GLU A 143 -11.14 -3.31 -11.64
C GLU A 143 -11.93 -3.26 -10.31
N LEU A 144 -12.15 -2.06 -9.79
CA LEU A 144 -12.89 -1.87 -8.53
C LEU A 144 -14.34 -2.30 -8.66
N LYS A 145 -14.99 -1.96 -9.77
CA LYS A 145 -16.37 -2.40 -10.05
C LYS A 145 -16.44 -3.91 -10.19
N ALA A 146 -15.50 -4.53 -10.90
CA ALA A 146 -15.46 -5.98 -11.08
C ALA A 146 -15.39 -6.71 -9.73
N ILE A 147 -14.55 -6.25 -8.80
CA ILE A 147 -14.47 -6.81 -7.44
C ILE A 147 -15.80 -6.65 -6.68
N LEU A 148 -16.44 -5.49 -6.75
CA LEU A 148 -17.74 -5.29 -6.09
C LEU A 148 -18.83 -6.19 -6.67
N THR A 149 -18.87 -6.37 -8.01
CA THR A 149 -19.79 -7.28 -8.68
C THR A 149 -19.55 -8.73 -8.27
N GLU A 150 -18.30 -9.15 -8.18
CA GLU A 150 -17.91 -10.48 -7.72
C GLU A 150 -18.43 -10.78 -6.30
N PHE A 151 -18.32 -9.80 -5.40
CA PHE A 151 -18.86 -9.92 -4.03
C PHE A 151 -20.39 -9.85 -3.97
N GLU A 152 -21.05 -9.20 -4.95
CA GLU A 152 -22.51 -9.26 -5.09
C GLU A 152 -22.95 -10.66 -5.56
N GLU A 153 -22.24 -11.25 -6.53
CA GLU A 153 -22.53 -12.57 -7.10
C GLU A 153 -22.30 -13.71 -6.09
N ASP A 154 -21.31 -13.61 -5.23
CA ASP A 154 -21.05 -14.59 -4.16
C ASP A 154 -21.86 -14.33 -2.88
N ASP A 155 -22.80 -13.37 -2.93
CA ASP A 155 -23.72 -13.01 -1.84
C ASP A 155 -23.01 -12.50 -0.56
N THR A 156 -21.78 -12.05 -0.68
CA THR A 156 -20.99 -11.47 0.43
C THR A 156 -21.38 -10.02 0.70
N LEU A 157 -21.69 -9.26 -0.37
CA LEU A 157 -22.14 -7.88 -0.29
C LEU A 157 -23.56 -7.72 -0.80
N ILE A 158 -24.29 -6.79 -0.20
CA ILE A 158 -25.58 -6.30 -0.66
C ILE A 158 -25.42 -4.89 -1.19
N LYS A 159 -25.92 -4.64 -2.40
CA LYS A 159 -25.93 -3.33 -3.03
C LYS A 159 -27.24 -2.61 -2.78
N GLY A 160 -27.17 -1.34 -2.40
CA GLY A 160 -28.36 -0.53 -2.19
C GLY A 160 -28.08 0.84 -1.59
N PHE A 161 -29.15 1.52 -1.17
CA PHE A 161 -29.08 2.74 -0.36
C PHE A 161 -29.10 2.35 1.12
N LEU A 162 -27.94 1.93 1.63
CA LEU A 162 -27.82 1.26 2.93
C LEU A 162 -27.64 2.24 4.11
N ILE A 163 -27.39 3.51 3.83
CA ILE A 163 -27.15 4.54 4.85
C ILE A 163 -28.24 5.60 4.70
N GLN A 164 -28.95 5.88 5.82
CA GLN A 164 -29.92 6.96 5.87
C GLN A 164 -29.26 8.29 5.48
N ASP A 165 -29.98 9.10 4.70
CA ASP A 165 -29.51 10.42 4.21
C ASP A 165 -28.32 10.40 3.25
N LEU A 166 -27.79 9.24 2.89
CA LEU A 166 -26.79 9.09 1.85
C LEU A 166 -27.45 8.67 0.53
N HIS A 167 -27.52 9.59 -0.43
CA HIS A 167 -28.13 9.36 -1.75
C HIS A 167 -27.14 8.74 -2.76
N GLU A 168 -26.24 7.90 -2.28
CA GLU A 168 -25.28 7.14 -3.09
C GLU A 168 -25.53 5.64 -2.94
N VAL A 169 -25.29 4.89 -4.02
CA VAL A 169 -25.29 3.43 -3.97
C VAL A 169 -24.09 2.97 -3.15
N CYS A 170 -24.36 2.11 -2.18
CA CYS A 170 -23.36 1.52 -1.30
C CYS A 170 -23.37 0.00 -1.46
N TRP A 171 -22.26 -0.60 -1.07
CA TRP A 171 -22.10 -2.03 -0.86
C TRP A 171 -21.88 -2.28 0.62
N GLY A 172 -22.72 -3.09 1.23
CA GLY A 172 -22.64 -3.44 2.63
C GLY A 172 -22.42 -4.93 2.83
N ARG A 173 -21.64 -5.28 3.84
CA ARG A 173 -21.45 -6.69 4.22
C ARG A 173 -22.75 -7.29 4.70
N LYS A 174 -23.19 -8.38 4.05
CA LYS A 174 -24.47 -9.04 4.33
C LYS A 174 -24.55 -9.55 5.76
N ASP A 175 -23.47 -10.17 6.27
CA ASP A 175 -23.40 -10.68 7.63
C ASP A 175 -23.65 -9.59 8.68
N LEU A 176 -23.02 -8.41 8.52
CA LEU A 176 -23.20 -7.28 9.44
C LEU A 176 -24.58 -6.61 9.32
N LEU A 177 -25.14 -6.55 8.12
CA LEU A 177 -26.48 -6.01 7.91
C LEU A 177 -27.57 -6.91 8.50
N ASP A 178 -27.39 -8.22 8.44
CA ASP A 178 -28.30 -9.19 9.06
C ASP A 178 -28.20 -9.17 10.59
N GLU A 179 -27.00 -8.98 11.15
CA GLU A 179 -26.81 -8.72 12.58
C GLU A 179 -27.51 -7.42 13.03
N ALA A 180 -27.36 -6.35 12.25
CA ALA A 180 -27.97 -5.06 12.56
C ALA A 180 -29.51 -5.08 12.60
N LYS A 181 -30.16 -5.92 11.78
CA LYS A 181 -31.64 -6.10 11.80
C LYS A 181 -32.15 -6.70 13.10
N ASN A 182 -31.28 -7.44 13.81
CA ASN A 182 -31.62 -8.10 15.08
C ASN A 182 -31.35 -7.22 16.30
N VAL A 183 -30.79 -6.01 16.11
CA VAL A 183 -30.59 -5.05 17.21
C VAL A 183 -31.89 -4.29 17.45
N PRO A 184 -32.46 -4.32 18.68
CA PRO A 184 -33.69 -3.56 18.97
C PRO A 184 -33.40 -2.06 18.80
N PRO A 185 -34.39 -1.29 18.27
CA PRO A 185 -34.29 0.16 18.17
C PRO A 185 -34.05 0.77 19.56
N ILE A 186 -33.09 1.69 19.64
CA ILE A 186 -32.78 2.45 20.86
C ILE A 186 -33.90 3.46 21.12
#